data_891099989c949a80399e1ccbfcb3b60c
#
_entry.id   891099989c949a80399e1ccbfcb3b60c
#
_cell.length_a   1.000
_cell.length_b   1.000
_cell.length_c   1.000
_cell.angle_alpha   90.00
_cell.angle_beta   90.00
_cell.angle_gamma   90.00
#
_symmetry.space_group_name_H-M   'P 1'
#
loop_
_entity.id
_entity.type
_entity.pdbx_description
1 polymer ?
#
loop_
_entity_poly.entity_id
_entity_poly.type
_entity_poly.pdbx_seq_one_letter_code
_entity_poly.pdbx_strand_id
1 'polypeptide(L)'
;MTKVMLNADELGGVFYDCMNHSGDHDVCTVMSTLSNVLVEACFRADCEPTEYNPGHVRIDMEQADPATVEIFQTVGSVIEKFAKQYPDYVKVY
;
A
#
# COMPACT_ATOMS: atom_id res chain seq x y z
N MET A 1 2.71 10.73 11.38
CA MET A 1 3.23 9.38 11.09
C MET A 1 2.30 8.66 10.12
N THR A 2 2.84 8.12 9.05
CA THR A 2 2.09 7.29 8.12
C THR A 2 1.87 5.91 8.72
N LYS A 3 0.63 5.44 8.67
CA LYS A 3 0.24 4.13 9.19
C LYS A 3 -0.17 3.24 8.02
N VAL A 4 0.41 2.05 7.94
CA VAL A 4 0.17 1.13 6.84
C VAL A 4 -0.29 -0.22 7.37
N MET A 5 -1.36 -0.74 6.77
CA MET A 5 -1.75 -2.15 6.91
C MET A 5 -1.78 -2.74 5.51
N LEU A 6 -1.15 -3.90 5.33
CA LEU A 6 -1.16 -4.59 4.06
C LEU A 6 -1.19 -6.08 4.28
N ASN A 7 -2.11 -6.75 3.60
CA ASN A 7 -2.18 -8.20 3.57
C ASN A 7 -2.57 -8.64 2.15
N ALA A 8 -1.83 -9.58 1.61
CA ALA A 8 -2.13 -10.17 0.30
C ALA A 8 -1.86 -11.66 0.39
N ASP A 9 -2.92 -12.46 0.34
CA ASP A 9 -2.82 -13.91 0.51
C ASP A 9 -2.94 -14.66 -0.82
N GLU A 10 -2.55 -15.93 -0.80
CA GLU A 10 -2.54 -16.79 -1.99
C GLU A 10 -3.94 -17.10 -2.53
N LEU A 11 -4.97 -16.88 -1.74
CA LEU A 11 -6.36 -17.09 -2.15
C LEU A 11 -6.94 -15.89 -2.90
N GLY A 12 -6.17 -14.81 -3.03
CA GLY A 12 -6.57 -13.61 -3.75
C GLY A 12 -7.13 -12.51 -2.88
N GLY A 13 -7.13 -12.67 -1.57
CA GLY A 13 -7.52 -11.61 -0.65
C GLY A 13 -6.43 -10.56 -0.57
N VAL A 14 -6.75 -9.31 -0.90
CA VAL A 14 -5.81 -8.18 -0.85
C VAL A 14 -6.43 -7.05 -0.05
N PHE A 15 -5.68 -6.55 0.91
CA PHE A 15 -6.05 -5.38 1.70
C PHE A 15 -4.85 -4.46 1.82
N TYR A 16 -5.06 -3.19 1.51
CA TYR A 16 -4.07 -2.15 1.69
C TYR A 16 -4.74 -0.91 2.27
N ASP A 17 -4.19 -0.38 3.35
CA ASP A 17 -4.69 0.84 3.96
C ASP A 17 -3.48 1.67 4.40
N CYS A 18 -3.33 2.83 3.78
CA CYS A 18 -2.24 3.76 4.08
C CYS A 18 -2.85 5.09 4.47
N MET A 19 -2.63 5.49 5.72
CA MET A 19 -3.23 6.70 6.29
C MET A 19 -2.20 7.64 6.84
N ASN A 20 -2.52 8.91 6.75
CA ASN A 20 -1.82 10.05 7.34
C ASN A 20 -0.51 10.39 6.60
N HIS A 21 -0.11 11.64 6.75
CA HIS A 21 1.18 12.12 6.26
C HIS A 21 2.27 11.76 7.26
N SER A 22 3.48 11.51 6.76
CA SER A 22 4.59 11.07 7.61
C SER A 22 5.16 12.18 8.48
N GLY A 23 5.01 13.43 8.05
CA GLY A 23 5.67 14.57 8.67
C GLY A 23 7.03 14.91 8.06
N ASP A 24 7.47 14.12 7.08
CA ASP A 24 8.70 14.34 6.32
C ASP A 24 8.39 14.29 4.84
N HIS A 25 8.81 15.32 4.08
CA HIS A 25 8.46 15.44 2.66
C HIS A 25 8.99 14.28 1.82
N ASP A 26 10.24 13.88 2.03
CA ASP A 26 10.85 12.81 1.23
C ASP A 26 10.19 11.46 1.51
N VAL A 27 9.90 11.18 2.77
CA VAL A 27 9.19 9.96 3.17
C VAL A 27 7.77 9.94 2.59
N CYS A 28 7.06 11.08 2.63
CA CYS A 28 5.74 11.20 2.01
C CYS A 28 5.79 10.93 0.51
N THR A 29 6.82 11.43 -0.19
CA THR A 29 6.98 11.21 -1.63
C THR A 29 7.17 9.73 -1.94
N VAL A 30 8.02 9.04 -1.18
CA VAL A 30 8.23 7.60 -1.36
C VAL A 30 6.94 6.82 -1.10
N MET A 31 6.26 7.11 0.01
CA MET A 31 5.02 6.40 0.34
C MET A 31 3.91 6.66 -0.67
N SER A 32 3.79 7.89 -1.17
CA SER A 32 2.83 8.22 -2.22
C SER A 32 3.14 7.47 -3.52
N THR A 33 4.41 7.37 -3.88
CA THR A 33 4.83 6.63 -5.09
C THR A 33 4.49 5.15 -4.96
N LEU A 34 4.80 4.52 -3.81
CA LEU A 34 4.48 3.12 -3.57
C LEU A 34 2.97 2.88 -3.56
N SER A 35 2.20 3.77 -2.93
CA SER A 35 0.74 3.68 -2.95
C SER A 35 0.19 3.79 -4.38
N ASN A 36 0.75 4.67 -5.20
CA ASN A 36 0.32 4.83 -6.58
C ASN A 36 0.62 3.60 -7.45
N VAL A 37 1.70 2.89 -7.18
CA VAL A 37 1.97 1.60 -7.84
C VAL A 37 0.83 0.61 -7.53
N LEU A 38 0.41 0.54 -6.28
CA LEU A 38 -0.68 -0.35 -5.88
C LEU A 38 -2.03 0.08 -6.44
N VAL A 39 -2.30 1.38 -6.50
CA VAL A 39 -3.52 1.92 -7.12
C VAL A 39 -3.55 1.56 -8.62
N GLU A 40 -2.44 1.70 -9.32
CA GLU A 40 -2.35 1.32 -10.72
C GLU A 40 -2.60 -0.18 -10.91
N ALA A 41 -2.04 -1.02 -10.05
CA ALA A 41 -2.29 -2.46 -10.08
C ALA A 41 -3.78 -2.78 -9.84
N CYS A 42 -4.41 -2.04 -8.95
CA CYS A 42 -5.84 -2.15 -8.67
C CYS A 42 -6.66 -1.84 -9.94
N PHE A 43 -6.38 -0.74 -10.63
CA PHE A 43 -7.07 -0.37 -11.86
C PHE A 43 -6.85 -1.39 -12.97
N ARG A 44 -5.64 -1.93 -13.11
CA ARG A 44 -5.35 -2.97 -14.11
C ARG A 44 -6.09 -4.28 -13.84
N ALA A 45 -6.46 -4.51 -12.59
CA ALA A 45 -7.27 -5.66 -12.18
C ALA A 45 -8.77 -5.39 -12.25
N ASP A 46 -9.20 -4.32 -12.91
CA ASP A 46 -10.60 -3.87 -13.01
C ASP A 46 -11.24 -3.62 -11.64
N CYS A 47 -10.44 -3.15 -10.71
CA CYS A 47 -10.90 -2.79 -9.36
C CYS A 47 -10.70 -1.29 -9.14
N GLU A 48 -11.49 -0.72 -8.26
CA GLU A 48 -11.31 0.67 -7.84
C GLU A 48 -10.89 0.72 -6.38
N PRO A 49 -9.99 1.64 -5.99
CA PRO A 49 -9.67 1.81 -4.58
C PRO A 49 -10.93 2.23 -3.81
N THR A 50 -11.07 1.72 -2.60
CA THR A 50 -12.16 2.08 -1.69
C THR A 50 -12.04 3.53 -1.24
N GLU A 51 -10.80 3.98 -1.01
CA GLU A 51 -10.45 5.37 -0.72
C GLU A 51 -9.23 5.76 -1.55
N TYR A 52 -9.27 6.94 -2.14
CA TYR A 52 -8.15 7.49 -2.88
C TYR A 52 -8.14 9.00 -2.75
N ASN A 53 -7.66 9.48 -1.63
CA ASN A 53 -7.63 10.90 -1.26
C ASN A 53 -6.23 11.27 -0.77
N PRO A 54 -5.86 12.54 -0.79
CA PRO A 54 -4.64 12.97 -0.12
C PRO A 54 -4.62 12.49 1.33
N GLY A 55 -3.59 11.76 1.71
CA GLY A 55 -3.45 11.23 3.06
C GLY A 55 -4.21 9.95 3.36
N HIS A 56 -4.94 9.37 2.39
CA HIS A 56 -5.61 8.08 2.62
C HIS A 56 -5.80 7.31 1.30
N VAL A 57 -5.19 6.13 1.24
CA VAL A 57 -5.40 5.17 0.15
C VAL A 57 -5.82 3.84 0.75
N ARG A 58 -6.94 3.31 0.28
CA ARG A 58 -7.45 2.02 0.74
C ARG A 58 -7.87 1.17 -0.47
N ILE A 59 -7.43 -0.08 -0.49
CA ILE A 59 -7.73 -1.04 -1.55
C ILE A 59 -8.17 -2.34 -0.90
N ASP A 60 -9.30 -2.87 -1.37
CA ASP A 60 -9.84 -4.17 -0.96
C ASP A 60 -10.13 -5.00 -2.20
N MET A 61 -9.59 -6.22 -2.28
CA MET A 61 -9.94 -7.18 -3.31
C MET A 61 -10.15 -8.55 -2.69
N GLU A 62 -11.18 -9.28 -3.12
CA GLU A 62 -11.50 -10.60 -2.58
C GLU A 62 -10.90 -11.74 -3.41
N GLN A 63 -10.76 -11.54 -4.72
CA GLN A 63 -10.33 -12.58 -5.65
C GLN A 63 -9.35 -12.02 -6.67
N ALA A 64 -8.27 -11.42 -6.19
CA ALA A 64 -7.21 -10.92 -7.05
C ALA A 64 -6.49 -12.10 -7.72
N ASP A 65 -6.04 -11.91 -8.96
CA ASP A 65 -5.27 -12.93 -9.63
C ASP A 65 -3.85 -13.05 -9.02
N PRO A 66 -3.14 -14.16 -9.28
CA PRO A 66 -1.81 -14.37 -8.70
C PRO A 66 -0.80 -13.27 -9.01
N ALA A 67 -0.86 -12.69 -10.20
CA ALA A 67 0.06 -11.61 -10.59
C ALA A 67 -0.20 -10.35 -9.76
N THR A 68 -1.47 -10.00 -9.54
CA THR A 68 -1.85 -8.87 -8.72
C THR A 68 -1.43 -9.10 -7.25
N VAL A 69 -1.70 -10.29 -6.72
CA VAL A 69 -1.28 -10.65 -5.35
C VAL A 69 0.23 -10.48 -5.20
N GLU A 70 1.02 -10.95 -6.17
CA GLU A 70 2.47 -10.83 -6.12
C GLU A 70 2.95 -9.38 -6.11
N ILE A 71 2.30 -8.50 -6.86
CA ILE A 71 2.62 -7.07 -6.85
C ILE A 71 2.42 -6.50 -5.43
N PHE A 72 1.29 -6.79 -4.80
CA PHE A 72 1.01 -6.32 -3.45
C PHE A 72 1.98 -6.90 -2.42
N GLN A 73 2.33 -8.17 -2.54
CA GLN A 73 3.32 -8.78 -1.65
C GLN A 73 4.71 -8.17 -1.82
N THR A 74 5.13 -7.92 -3.06
CA THR A 74 6.43 -7.32 -3.35
C THR A 74 6.52 -5.90 -2.83
N VAL A 75 5.52 -5.06 -3.12
CA VAL A 75 5.49 -3.69 -2.61
C VAL A 75 5.38 -3.67 -1.09
N GLY A 76 4.60 -4.58 -0.51
CA GLY A 76 4.50 -4.72 0.95
C GLY A 76 5.84 -5.01 1.60
N SER A 77 6.64 -5.88 1.00
CA SER A 77 7.99 -6.17 1.48
C SER A 77 8.89 -4.92 1.42
N VAL A 78 8.79 -4.14 0.36
CA VAL A 78 9.53 -2.87 0.24
C VAL A 78 9.09 -1.87 1.32
N ILE A 79 7.78 -1.75 1.54
CA ILE A 79 7.24 -0.85 2.57
C ILE A 79 7.74 -1.26 3.96
N GLU A 80 7.76 -2.55 4.28
CA GLU A 80 8.27 -3.03 5.56
C GLU A 80 9.74 -2.68 5.77
N LYS A 81 10.57 -2.85 4.74
CA LYS A 81 11.98 -2.47 4.80
C LYS A 81 12.15 -0.96 4.96
N PHE A 82 11.34 -0.19 4.24
CA PHE A 82 11.36 1.25 4.33
C PHE A 82 10.97 1.74 5.72
N ALA A 83 9.93 1.14 6.31
CA ALA A 83 9.48 1.48 7.66
C ALA A 83 10.56 1.20 8.72
N LYS A 84 11.37 0.15 8.53
CA LYS A 84 12.49 -0.13 9.43
C LYS A 84 13.60 0.93 9.34
N GLN A 85 13.77 1.54 8.17
CA GLN A 85 14.74 2.63 7.99
C GLN A 85 14.23 3.96 8.54
N TYR A 86 12.92 4.18 8.53
CA TYR A 86 12.28 5.43 8.94
C TYR A 86 11.18 5.19 9.98
N PRO A 87 11.54 4.57 11.13
CA PRO A 87 10.52 4.16 12.11
C PRO A 87 9.77 5.31 12.78
N ASP A 88 10.34 6.54 12.74
CA ASP A 88 9.70 7.72 13.30
C ASP A 88 8.63 8.30 12.36
N TYR A 89 8.59 7.86 11.10
CA TYR A 89 7.71 8.42 10.08
C TYR A 89 6.72 7.42 9.50
N VAL A 90 7.05 6.12 9.51
CA VAL A 90 6.20 5.07 8.94
C VAL A 90 6.08 3.90 9.90
N LYS A 91 4.85 3.46 10.13
CA LYS A 91 4.58 2.27 10.95
C LYS A 91 3.69 1.29 10.18
N VAL A 92 4.13 0.04 10.13
CA VAL A 92 3.35 -1.07 9.54
C VAL A 92 2.71 -1.85 10.67
N TYR A 93 1.43 -2.10 10.54
CA TYR A 93 0.64 -2.84 11.52
C TYR A 93 0.39 -4.27 11.10
#